data_46fe0df0517bf0407fee113814dc9e8a
#
_entry.id   46fe0df0517bf0407fee113814dc9e8a
#
_cell.length_a   1.000
_cell.length_b   1.000
_cell.length_c   1.000
_cell.angle_alpha   90.00
_cell.angle_beta   90.00
_cell.angle_gamma   90.00
#
_symmetry.space_group_name_H-M   'P 1'
#
loop_
_entity.id
_entity.type
_entity.pdbx_description
1 polymer ?
#
loop_
_entity_poly.entity_id
_entity_poly.type
_entity_poly.pdbx_seq_one_letter_code
_entity_poly.pdbx_strand_id
1 'polypeptide(L)'
;MKLSQSFTKTTKNAPADEVSRSAKYLLRAGYIYKEMAGVYDYLPLGMRALDKIVQVIREEINAIGGEELRMTSLQPKDAWVASGRWDDKVLDVWFKTKLNAGGELGLATTHEEALTHLMKTFISSYKDLPIYAYQFQTKFRNELRAKSGIMRTREFLMKDLYSFSKNREQHDLFYEKVSKTYLKIFDRLGIGDSTFRTFASGGSFSKFSDEFQTLCDAGEDIIYLDREKRIAVNEEVYTDETLKDLGLDKKNLEKCKAAEVGNIFTLGYKYSDALDLCFNDEDGKRQKVFMGSYGIGPSRVMGVIAEKLSDDKGLIWPEEIAPYKYYLIGIGEEGIKKAAELHDMAPEDVLLDDRENARTGEKFADAELMGIPVRAVVSDKTLADGKVEIKERKTGETKLLTLDEFTSKLS
;
A
#
# COMPACT_ATOMS: atom_id res chain seq x y z
N MET A 1 18.13 -14.23 -5.18
CA MET A 1 17.29 -15.44 -5.48
C MET A 1 17.66 -15.97 -6.86
N LYS A 2 17.66 -17.31 -7.03
CA LYS A 2 17.89 -17.97 -8.33
C LYS A 2 16.56 -18.43 -8.91
N LEU A 3 16.24 -18.10 -10.17
CA LEU A 3 14.96 -18.47 -10.79
C LEU A 3 14.80 -19.96 -11.00
N SER A 4 15.90 -20.72 -11.20
CA SER A 4 15.86 -22.19 -11.28
C SER A 4 15.33 -22.84 -9.99
N GLN A 5 15.51 -22.19 -8.85
CA GLN A 5 15.11 -22.66 -7.53
C GLN A 5 13.74 -22.11 -7.09
N SER A 6 13.15 -21.18 -7.86
CA SER A 6 11.84 -20.63 -7.56
C SER A 6 10.72 -21.57 -8.04
N PHE A 7 9.72 -21.82 -7.19
CA PHE A 7 8.52 -22.53 -7.61
C PHE A 7 7.59 -21.66 -8.49
N THR A 8 7.74 -20.34 -8.45
CA THR A 8 6.95 -19.41 -9.27
C THR A 8 7.51 -19.29 -10.66
N LYS A 9 6.62 -19.13 -11.65
CA LYS A 9 6.98 -19.00 -13.06
C LYS A 9 6.17 -17.87 -13.69
N THR A 10 6.74 -17.22 -14.69
CA THR A 10 6.00 -16.32 -15.55
C THR A 10 5.03 -17.08 -16.45
N THR A 11 3.95 -16.42 -16.84
CA THR A 11 2.98 -16.98 -17.78
C THR A 11 2.81 -16.06 -18.99
N LYS A 12 2.60 -16.67 -20.17
CA LYS A 12 2.41 -15.91 -21.39
C LYS A 12 1.09 -15.13 -21.41
N ASN A 13 0.02 -15.73 -20.88
CA ASN A 13 -1.34 -15.18 -20.91
C ASN A 13 -1.81 -14.87 -19.49
N ALA A 14 -2.52 -13.77 -19.33
CA ALA A 14 -3.29 -13.50 -18.12
C ALA A 14 -4.61 -14.29 -18.11
N PRO A 15 -5.23 -14.54 -16.93
CA PRO A 15 -6.56 -15.06 -16.85
C PRO A 15 -7.55 -14.18 -17.65
N ALA A 16 -8.49 -14.83 -18.35
CA ALA A 16 -9.40 -14.14 -19.29
C ALA A 16 -10.38 -13.17 -18.59
N ASP A 17 -10.66 -13.37 -17.32
CA ASP A 17 -11.54 -12.56 -16.50
C ASP A 17 -10.89 -11.32 -15.89
N GLU A 18 -9.57 -11.18 -16.04
CA GLU A 18 -8.85 -10.00 -15.54
C GLU A 18 -8.83 -8.87 -16.58
N VAL A 19 -9.28 -7.69 -16.16
CA VAL A 19 -9.42 -6.52 -17.03
C VAL A 19 -8.29 -5.52 -16.81
N SER A 20 -7.96 -5.19 -15.55
CA SER A 20 -6.94 -4.20 -15.21
C SER A 20 -5.54 -4.65 -15.64
N ARG A 21 -4.72 -3.69 -16.02
CA ARG A 21 -3.33 -3.90 -16.42
C ARG A 21 -2.50 -4.46 -15.25
N SER A 22 -2.70 -3.90 -14.06
CA SER A 22 -2.05 -4.35 -12.82
C SER A 22 -2.31 -5.82 -12.53
N ALA A 23 -3.58 -6.27 -12.55
CA ALA A 23 -3.91 -7.66 -12.30
C ALA A 23 -3.27 -8.59 -13.32
N LYS A 24 -3.34 -8.23 -14.62
CA LYS A 24 -2.73 -9.03 -15.70
C LYS A 24 -1.22 -9.20 -15.51
N TYR A 25 -0.52 -8.12 -15.21
CA TYR A 25 0.94 -8.20 -15.09
C TYR A 25 1.40 -8.83 -13.79
N LEU A 26 0.77 -8.53 -12.66
CA LEU A 26 1.12 -9.13 -11.38
C LEU A 26 0.92 -10.66 -11.38
N LEU A 27 -0.17 -11.15 -11.99
CA LEU A 27 -0.42 -12.57 -12.16
C LEU A 27 0.59 -13.23 -13.13
N ARG A 28 0.80 -12.63 -14.31
CA ARG A 28 1.72 -13.15 -15.32
C ARG A 28 3.16 -13.19 -14.86
N ALA A 29 3.59 -12.18 -14.10
CA ALA A 29 4.95 -12.07 -13.59
C ALA A 29 5.21 -12.88 -12.32
N GLY A 30 4.20 -13.56 -11.78
CA GLY A 30 4.34 -14.40 -10.59
C GLY A 30 4.52 -13.62 -9.30
N TYR A 31 3.89 -12.43 -9.18
CA TYR A 31 3.84 -11.65 -7.94
C TYR A 31 2.68 -12.07 -7.05
N ILE A 32 1.56 -12.41 -7.64
CA ILE A 32 0.34 -12.82 -6.93
C ILE A 32 -0.27 -14.06 -7.59
N TYR A 33 -1.08 -14.77 -6.82
CA TYR A 33 -1.94 -15.84 -7.29
C TYR A 33 -3.39 -15.55 -6.87
N LYS A 34 -4.34 -15.82 -7.76
CA LYS A 34 -5.76 -15.59 -7.50
C LYS A 34 -6.39 -16.85 -6.95
N GLU A 35 -6.70 -16.88 -5.67
CA GLU A 35 -7.41 -17.99 -5.05
C GLU A 35 -8.89 -17.98 -5.45
N MET A 36 -9.52 -16.79 -5.34
CA MET A 36 -10.85 -16.50 -5.85
C MET A 36 -11.03 -14.99 -6.05
N ALA A 37 -12.19 -14.56 -6.54
CA ALA A 37 -12.48 -13.14 -6.71
C ALA A 37 -12.33 -12.36 -5.40
N GLY A 38 -11.37 -11.42 -5.37
CA GLY A 38 -11.06 -10.56 -4.22
C GLY A 38 -10.23 -11.24 -3.13
N VAL A 39 -9.66 -12.41 -3.38
CA VAL A 39 -8.73 -13.10 -2.46
C VAL A 39 -7.51 -13.55 -3.26
N TYR A 40 -6.33 -13.07 -2.84
CA TYR A 40 -5.08 -13.27 -3.54
C TYR A 40 -3.95 -13.66 -2.58
N ASP A 41 -3.15 -14.63 -2.99
CA ASP A 41 -1.88 -14.94 -2.35
C ASP A 41 -0.78 -14.03 -2.90
N TYR A 42 0.16 -13.65 -2.04
CA TYR A 42 1.36 -12.93 -2.43
C TYR A 42 2.51 -13.93 -2.55
N LEU A 43 3.01 -14.11 -3.78
CA LEU A 43 4.11 -14.99 -4.09
C LEU A 43 5.46 -14.34 -3.73
N PRO A 44 6.61 -15.04 -3.75
CA PRO A 44 7.87 -14.50 -3.24
C PRO A 44 8.28 -13.12 -3.76
N LEU A 45 8.10 -12.82 -5.05
CA LEU A 45 8.36 -11.48 -5.60
C LEU A 45 7.35 -10.46 -5.09
N GLY A 46 6.08 -10.87 -4.99
CA GLY A 46 4.99 -10.02 -4.47
C GLY A 46 5.20 -9.68 -3.00
N MET A 47 5.60 -10.65 -2.18
CA MET A 47 5.92 -10.41 -0.77
C MET A 47 7.08 -9.42 -0.61
N ARG A 48 8.18 -9.59 -1.36
CA ARG A 48 9.31 -8.67 -1.27
C ARG A 48 8.94 -7.23 -1.64
N ALA A 49 8.12 -7.03 -2.69
CA ALA A 49 7.64 -5.70 -3.08
C ALA A 49 6.69 -5.11 -2.01
N LEU A 50 5.75 -5.93 -1.49
CA LEU A 50 4.82 -5.52 -0.45
C LEU A 50 5.54 -5.14 0.85
N ASP A 51 6.53 -5.94 1.28
CA ASP A 51 7.33 -5.69 2.48
C ASP A 51 8.12 -4.37 2.37
N LYS A 52 8.67 -4.04 1.20
CA LYS A 52 9.34 -2.76 0.96
C LYS A 52 8.36 -1.58 1.00
N ILE A 53 7.15 -1.73 0.45
CA ILE A 53 6.08 -0.72 0.59
C ILE A 53 5.72 -0.53 2.07
N VAL A 54 5.54 -1.61 2.81
CA VAL A 54 5.29 -1.59 4.26
C VAL A 54 6.43 -0.89 4.99
N GLN A 55 7.67 -1.14 4.62
CA GLN A 55 8.84 -0.52 5.26
C GLN A 55 8.89 0.99 5.04
N VAL A 56 8.64 1.48 3.83
CA VAL A 56 8.54 2.92 3.53
C VAL A 56 7.45 3.58 4.41
N ILE A 57 6.29 2.96 4.50
CA ILE A 57 5.20 3.48 5.32
C ILE A 57 5.57 3.47 6.81
N ARG A 58 6.20 2.40 7.30
CA ARG A 58 6.65 2.24 8.69
C ARG A 58 7.63 3.34 9.09
N GLU A 59 8.63 3.60 8.27
CA GLU A 59 9.64 4.62 8.52
C GLU A 59 9.02 6.00 8.68
N GLU A 60 8.14 6.39 7.79
CA GLU A 60 7.51 7.70 7.82
C GLU A 60 6.51 7.85 8.98
N ILE A 61 5.79 6.80 9.34
CA ILE A 61 4.87 6.82 10.48
C ILE A 61 5.63 6.84 11.80
N ASN A 62 6.73 6.09 11.94
CA ASN A 62 7.60 6.14 13.12
C ASN A 62 8.24 7.53 13.28
N ALA A 63 8.65 8.17 12.18
CA ALA A 63 9.27 9.50 12.20
C ALA A 63 8.31 10.59 12.74
N ILE A 64 6.99 10.38 12.70
CA ILE A 64 6.02 11.30 13.27
C ILE A 64 5.56 10.93 14.69
N GLY A 65 6.11 9.87 15.28
CA GLY A 65 5.83 9.41 16.63
C GLY A 65 4.80 8.28 16.73
N GLY A 66 4.55 7.56 15.64
CA GLY A 66 3.69 6.37 15.67
C GLY A 66 4.36 5.22 16.40
N GLU A 67 3.60 4.50 17.22
CA GLU A 67 4.02 3.29 17.92
C GLU A 67 3.34 2.08 17.28
N GLU A 68 4.15 1.12 16.77
CA GLU A 68 3.64 -0.07 16.11
C GLU A 68 3.21 -1.13 17.12
N LEU A 69 2.00 -1.66 16.95
CA LEU A 69 1.50 -2.83 17.66
C LEU A 69 0.90 -3.83 16.68
N ARG A 70 0.42 -4.96 17.14
CA ARG A 70 -0.35 -5.90 16.33
C ARG A 70 -1.52 -6.46 17.12
N MET A 71 -2.73 -6.14 16.66
CA MET A 71 -3.97 -6.60 17.28
C MET A 71 -4.52 -7.87 16.61
N THR A 72 -5.51 -8.46 17.22
CA THR A 72 -6.16 -9.69 16.74
C THR A 72 -7.10 -9.41 15.56
N SER A 73 -7.19 -10.36 14.62
CA SER A 73 -8.21 -10.34 13.56
C SER A 73 -9.57 -10.85 14.01
N LEU A 74 -9.60 -11.71 15.04
CA LEU A 74 -10.84 -12.15 15.69
C LEU A 74 -11.26 -11.10 16.70
N GLN A 75 -12.46 -10.56 16.55
CA GLN A 75 -12.99 -9.49 17.39
C GLN A 75 -14.29 -9.91 18.07
N PRO A 76 -14.37 -9.78 19.42
CA PRO A 76 -15.58 -10.11 20.14
C PRO A 76 -16.71 -9.11 19.82
N LYS A 77 -17.95 -9.62 19.82
CA LYS A 77 -19.17 -8.88 19.48
C LYS A 77 -19.41 -7.64 20.37
N ASP A 78 -19.07 -7.71 21.65
CA ASP A 78 -19.55 -6.74 22.64
C ASP A 78 -19.13 -5.29 22.36
N ALA A 79 -17.88 -5.04 21.97
CA ALA A 79 -17.40 -3.72 21.62
C ALA A 79 -18.14 -3.13 20.39
N TRP A 80 -18.48 -3.99 19.45
CA TRP A 80 -19.20 -3.61 18.23
C TRP A 80 -20.69 -3.34 18.47
N VAL A 81 -21.28 -4.06 19.43
CA VAL A 81 -22.64 -3.77 19.91
C VAL A 81 -22.68 -2.41 20.59
N ALA A 82 -21.68 -2.11 21.43
CA ALA A 82 -21.58 -0.83 22.13
C ALA A 82 -21.45 0.36 21.15
N SER A 83 -20.72 0.21 20.05
CA SER A 83 -20.60 1.24 18.99
C SER A 83 -21.80 1.27 18.04
N GLY A 84 -22.73 0.31 18.13
CA GLY A 84 -23.86 0.15 17.21
C GLY A 84 -23.51 -0.40 15.83
N ARG A 85 -22.28 -0.87 15.61
CA ARG A 85 -21.77 -1.31 14.31
C ARG A 85 -21.81 -2.83 14.09
N TRP A 86 -22.38 -3.59 15.02
CA TRP A 86 -22.59 -5.02 14.84
C TRP A 86 -23.74 -5.36 13.89
N ASP A 87 -24.69 -4.45 13.70
CA ASP A 87 -25.83 -4.63 12.78
C ASP A 87 -25.36 -4.54 11.32
N ASP A 88 -25.71 -5.54 10.51
CA ASP A 88 -25.41 -5.59 9.08
C ASP A 88 -26.06 -4.45 8.28
N LYS A 89 -27.09 -3.80 8.81
CA LYS A 89 -27.69 -2.59 8.22
C LYS A 89 -26.81 -1.34 8.41
N VAL A 90 -25.92 -1.36 9.40
CA VAL A 90 -24.98 -0.26 9.69
C VAL A 90 -23.63 -0.52 9.05
N LEU A 91 -23.18 -1.77 9.04
CA LEU A 91 -21.93 -2.20 8.44
C LEU A 91 -22.16 -3.51 7.69
N ASP A 92 -22.39 -3.42 6.38
CA ASP A 92 -22.82 -4.52 5.50
C ASP A 92 -21.68 -5.42 4.97
N VAL A 93 -20.44 -5.12 5.36
CA VAL A 93 -19.23 -5.85 4.91
C VAL A 93 -18.70 -6.86 5.91
N TRP A 94 -19.51 -7.30 6.89
CA TRP A 94 -19.09 -8.24 7.90
C TRP A 94 -18.86 -9.67 7.38
N PHE A 95 -17.76 -10.27 7.86
CA PHE A 95 -17.61 -11.72 7.99
C PHE A 95 -17.81 -12.07 9.46
N LYS A 96 -18.93 -12.68 9.85
CA LYS A 96 -19.27 -13.12 11.20
C LYS A 96 -19.07 -14.62 11.34
N THR A 97 -18.61 -15.07 12.52
CA THR A 97 -18.39 -16.47 12.84
C THR A 97 -18.77 -16.77 14.29
N LYS A 98 -18.66 -18.02 14.71
CA LYS A 98 -19.00 -18.49 16.07
C LYS A 98 -17.89 -19.36 16.63
N LEU A 99 -17.65 -19.26 17.93
CA LEU A 99 -16.81 -20.20 18.67
C LEU A 99 -17.57 -21.51 18.89
N ASN A 100 -16.87 -22.64 18.90
CA ASN A 100 -17.45 -23.93 19.22
C ASN A 100 -18.02 -23.98 20.68
N ALA A 101 -17.42 -23.22 21.60
CA ALA A 101 -17.87 -23.06 22.96
C ALA A 101 -19.05 -22.08 23.13
N GLY A 102 -19.57 -21.54 22.05
CA GLY A 102 -20.56 -20.47 22.03
C GLY A 102 -19.91 -19.07 21.96
N GLY A 103 -20.71 -18.08 21.55
CA GLY A 103 -20.27 -16.71 21.34
C GLY A 103 -20.05 -16.37 19.87
N GLU A 104 -20.38 -15.13 19.50
CA GLU A 104 -20.25 -14.60 18.15
C GLU A 104 -18.99 -13.72 18.05
N LEU A 105 -18.30 -13.83 16.93
CA LEU A 105 -17.12 -13.05 16.58
C LEU A 105 -17.28 -12.43 15.21
N GLY A 106 -16.58 -11.32 14.98
CA GLY A 106 -16.34 -10.76 13.65
C GLY A 106 -14.89 -10.95 13.21
N LEU A 107 -14.66 -11.15 11.90
CA LEU A 107 -13.33 -10.97 11.33
C LEU A 107 -13.11 -9.46 11.11
N ALA A 108 -12.01 -8.93 11.57
CA ALA A 108 -11.75 -7.49 11.64
C ALA A 108 -11.94 -6.78 10.29
N THR A 109 -12.94 -5.93 10.19
CA THR A 109 -13.12 -4.99 9.06
C THR A 109 -12.31 -3.72 9.28
N THR A 110 -12.14 -3.35 10.55
CA THR A 110 -11.40 -2.20 11.08
C THR A 110 -11.10 -2.41 12.57
N HIS A 111 -10.43 -1.50 13.27
CA HIS A 111 -9.99 -1.71 14.66
C HIS A 111 -10.29 -0.55 15.61
N GLU A 112 -11.17 0.39 15.26
CA GLU A 112 -11.52 1.49 16.16
C GLU A 112 -12.00 0.99 17.51
N GLU A 113 -12.95 0.05 17.52
CA GLU A 113 -13.53 -0.51 18.74
C GLU A 113 -12.49 -1.28 19.57
N ALA A 114 -11.73 -2.14 18.91
CA ALA A 114 -10.76 -3.00 19.60
C ALA A 114 -9.65 -2.16 20.25
N LEU A 115 -9.13 -1.15 19.53
CA LEU A 115 -8.08 -0.29 20.06
C LEU A 115 -8.60 0.67 21.13
N THR A 116 -9.80 1.23 20.96
CA THR A 116 -10.43 2.04 22.02
C THR A 116 -10.61 1.25 23.30
N HIS A 117 -11.03 -0.02 23.19
CA HIS A 117 -11.15 -0.90 24.34
C HIS A 117 -9.80 -1.18 25.02
N LEU A 118 -8.77 -1.45 24.23
CA LEU A 118 -7.40 -1.67 24.72
C LEU A 118 -6.86 -0.43 25.46
N MET A 119 -7.07 0.76 24.91
CA MET A 119 -6.56 2.03 25.45
C MET A 119 -7.18 2.42 26.78
N LYS A 120 -8.31 1.83 27.19
CA LYS A 120 -8.84 2.00 28.56
C LYS A 120 -7.89 1.51 29.64
N THR A 121 -6.98 0.62 29.31
CA THR A 121 -5.96 0.09 30.24
C THR A 121 -4.79 1.08 30.39
N PHE A 122 -4.52 1.90 29.39
CA PHE A 122 -3.30 2.72 29.33
C PHE A 122 -3.55 4.21 29.44
N ILE A 123 -4.79 4.68 29.20
CA ILE A 123 -5.15 6.10 29.31
C ILE A 123 -5.97 6.33 30.56
N SER A 124 -5.44 7.08 31.50
CA SER A 124 -6.09 7.45 32.76
C SER A 124 -5.94 8.95 33.10
N SER A 125 -4.91 9.59 32.60
CA SER A 125 -4.53 10.97 32.88
C SER A 125 -4.20 11.75 31.62
N TYR A 126 -4.34 13.07 31.65
CA TYR A 126 -3.90 13.94 30.57
C TYR A 126 -2.41 13.80 30.23
N LYS A 127 -1.60 13.27 31.15
CA LYS A 127 -0.17 13.00 30.95
C LYS A 127 0.10 11.82 30.03
N ASP A 128 -0.88 10.93 29.88
CA ASP A 128 -0.79 9.76 29.00
C ASP A 128 -1.06 10.13 27.52
N LEU A 129 -1.51 11.37 27.25
CA LEU A 129 -1.90 11.87 25.94
C LEU A 129 -0.92 12.91 25.38
N PRO A 130 -0.65 12.95 24.05
CA PRO A 130 -1.27 12.14 23.02
C PRO A 130 -0.62 10.77 22.84
N ILE A 131 -1.40 9.79 22.32
CA ILE A 131 -0.91 8.48 21.86
C ILE A 131 -1.22 8.34 20.37
N TYR A 132 -0.26 7.78 19.61
CA TYR A 132 -0.38 7.49 18.18
C TYR A 132 -0.04 6.03 17.93
N ALA A 133 -1.04 5.17 17.96
CA ALA A 133 -0.85 3.72 17.84
C ALA A 133 -1.25 3.22 16.45
N TYR A 134 -0.41 2.39 15.80
CA TYR A 134 -0.68 1.87 14.48
C TYR A 134 -0.29 0.41 14.32
N GLN A 135 -0.84 -0.23 13.29
CA GLN A 135 -0.51 -1.60 12.93
C GLN A 135 -0.50 -1.79 11.42
N PHE A 136 0.13 -2.89 10.99
CA PHE A 136 -0.13 -3.54 9.72
C PHE A 136 -0.90 -4.83 10.00
N GLN A 137 -2.16 -4.89 9.59
CA GLN A 137 -3.03 -6.02 9.90
C GLN A 137 -3.98 -6.34 8.76
N THR A 138 -4.23 -7.61 8.55
CA THR A 138 -5.24 -8.09 7.61
C THR A 138 -6.62 -7.60 8.01
N LYS A 139 -7.35 -7.06 7.04
CA LYS A 139 -8.76 -6.69 7.13
C LYS A 139 -9.60 -7.60 6.26
N PHE A 140 -10.82 -7.83 6.70
CA PHE A 140 -11.80 -8.68 6.03
C PHE A 140 -13.04 -7.85 5.73
N ARG A 141 -13.38 -7.70 4.45
CA ARG A 141 -14.58 -7.00 4.01
C ARG A 141 -15.32 -7.84 2.98
N ASN A 142 -16.54 -8.22 3.28
CA ASN A 142 -17.39 -9.01 2.39
C ASN A 142 -17.94 -8.15 1.24
N GLU A 143 -17.01 -7.64 0.43
CA GLU A 143 -17.30 -6.78 -0.72
C GLU A 143 -18.19 -7.51 -1.73
N LEU A 144 -19.29 -6.89 -2.14
CA LEU A 144 -20.19 -7.44 -3.17
C LEU A 144 -19.45 -7.57 -4.51
N ARG A 145 -18.61 -6.61 -4.86
CA ARG A 145 -17.88 -6.54 -6.13
C ARG A 145 -16.38 -6.30 -5.88
N ALA A 146 -15.63 -7.38 -5.68
CA ALA A 146 -14.18 -7.33 -5.77
C ALA A 146 -13.78 -7.21 -7.25
N LYS A 147 -12.89 -6.28 -7.57
CA LYS A 147 -12.44 -6.01 -8.95
C LYS A 147 -11.05 -5.35 -8.98
N SER A 148 -10.48 -5.26 -10.19
CA SER A 148 -9.18 -4.64 -10.43
C SER A 148 -8.03 -5.30 -9.64
N GLY A 149 -8.02 -6.66 -9.60
CA GLY A 149 -6.96 -7.42 -8.91
C GLY A 149 -6.90 -7.09 -7.43
N ILE A 150 -5.69 -6.74 -6.94
CA ILE A 150 -5.44 -6.43 -5.54
C ILE A 150 -5.85 -4.99 -5.13
N MET A 151 -6.48 -4.22 -6.01
CA MET A 151 -6.91 -2.86 -5.68
C MET A 151 -8.17 -2.83 -4.82
N ARG A 152 -9.12 -3.79 -5.03
CA ARG A 152 -10.32 -3.94 -4.20
C ARG A 152 -10.58 -5.41 -3.90
N THR A 153 -10.25 -5.82 -2.69
CA THR A 153 -10.25 -7.22 -2.24
C THR A 153 -11.10 -7.41 -1.00
N ARG A 154 -11.42 -8.67 -0.70
CA ARG A 154 -12.15 -9.10 0.50
C ARG A 154 -11.24 -9.35 1.69
N GLU A 155 -10.00 -9.70 1.41
CA GLU A 155 -8.92 -9.87 2.38
C GLU A 155 -7.72 -9.04 1.91
N PHE A 156 -7.20 -8.13 2.76
CA PHE A 156 -6.12 -7.23 2.39
C PHE A 156 -5.34 -6.71 3.60
N LEU A 157 -4.09 -6.37 3.35
CA LEU A 157 -3.26 -5.71 4.36
C LEU A 157 -3.61 -4.23 4.43
N MET A 158 -3.81 -3.72 5.66
CA MET A 158 -3.99 -2.30 5.93
C MET A 158 -2.99 -1.83 6.99
N LYS A 159 -2.41 -0.64 6.77
CA LYS A 159 -1.84 0.18 7.83
C LYS A 159 -2.96 1.06 8.38
N ASP A 160 -3.34 0.82 9.58
CA ASP A 160 -4.30 1.64 10.31
C ASP A 160 -3.63 2.26 11.54
N LEU A 161 -3.59 3.59 11.55
CA LEU A 161 -3.09 4.42 12.64
C LEU A 161 -4.27 5.11 13.31
N TYR A 162 -4.21 5.25 14.62
CA TYR A 162 -5.21 5.93 15.43
C TYR A 162 -4.54 6.93 16.36
N SER A 163 -5.09 8.14 16.45
CA SER A 163 -4.66 9.14 17.42
C SER A 163 -5.64 9.22 18.57
N PHE A 164 -5.09 9.36 19.77
CA PHE A 164 -5.80 9.62 21.03
C PHE A 164 -5.29 10.95 21.56
N SER A 165 -6.17 11.95 21.63
CA SER A 165 -5.83 13.33 21.94
C SER A 165 -6.67 13.87 23.08
N LYS A 166 -6.17 14.88 23.80
CA LYS A 166 -6.90 15.56 24.88
C LYS A 166 -8.12 16.31 24.36
N ASN A 167 -7.98 16.91 23.18
CA ASN A 167 -8.97 17.77 22.56
C ASN A 167 -8.80 17.83 21.04
N ARG A 168 -9.70 18.58 20.41
CA ARG A 168 -9.69 18.80 18.97
C ARG A 168 -8.41 19.49 18.47
N GLU A 169 -7.92 20.49 19.19
CA GLU A 169 -6.73 21.25 18.79
C GLU A 169 -5.50 20.35 18.66
N GLN A 170 -5.25 19.50 19.67
CA GLN A 170 -4.15 18.52 19.64
C GLN A 170 -4.31 17.50 18.48
N HIS A 171 -5.55 17.07 18.22
CA HIS A 171 -5.87 16.19 17.09
C HIS A 171 -5.59 16.88 15.75
N ASP A 172 -6.06 18.11 15.54
CA ASP A 172 -5.95 18.83 14.27
C ASP A 172 -4.47 19.06 13.88
N LEU A 173 -3.60 19.34 14.86
CA LEU A 173 -2.15 19.44 14.64
C LEU A 173 -1.57 18.12 14.12
N PHE A 174 -1.96 16.99 14.69
CA PHE A 174 -1.49 15.69 14.25
C PHE A 174 -2.10 15.27 12.91
N TYR A 175 -3.38 15.61 12.69
CA TYR A 175 -4.08 15.36 11.43
C TYR A 175 -3.35 15.98 10.24
N GLU A 176 -2.97 17.26 10.34
CA GLU A 176 -2.19 17.93 9.30
C GLU A 176 -0.76 17.37 9.15
N LYS A 177 -0.15 16.93 10.25
CA LYS A 177 1.14 16.26 10.22
C LYS A 177 1.08 14.95 9.44
N VAL A 178 0.05 14.12 9.70
CA VAL A 178 -0.18 12.86 8.96
C VAL A 178 -0.49 13.12 7.50
N SER A 179 -1.32 14.12 7.17
CA SER A 179 -1.63 14.49 5.79
C SER A 179 -0.37 14.77 4.96
N LYS A 180 0.55 15.57 5.50
CA LYS A 180 1.85 15.85 4.86
C LYS A 180 2.72 14.60 4.75
N THR A 181 2.72 13.76 5.78
CA THR A 181 3.47 12.50 5.79
C THR A 181 2.98 11.54 4.74
N TYR A 182 1.66 11.47 4.51
CA TYR A 182 1.09 10.62 3.45
C TYR A 182 1.56 11.03 2.06
N LEU A 183 1.56 12.34 1.76
CA LEU A 183 2.11 12.82 0.48
C LEU A 183 3.57 12.42 0.31
N LYS A 184 4.39 12.54 1.37
CA LYS A 184 5.80 12.09 1.37
C LYS A 184 5.92 10.58 1.15
N ILE A 185 5.06 9.76 1.77
CA ILE A 185 5.02 8.32 1.55
C ILE A 185 4.77 8.03 0.07
N PHE A 186 3.77 8.66 -0.54
CA PHE A 186 3.43 8.42 -1.94
C PHE A 186 4.50 8.93 -2.92
N ASP A 187 5.24 10.00 -2.57
CA ASP A 187 6.42 10.44 -3.32
C ASP A 187 7.51 9.37 -3.33
N ARG A 188 7.87 8.82 -2.17
CA ARG A 188 8.84 7.73 -2.02
C ARG A 188 8.41 6.47 -2.78
N LEU A 189 7.11 6.18 -2.79
CA LEU A 189 6.53 5.04 -3.53
C LEU A 189 6.44 5.27 -5.05
N GLY A 190 6.85 6.45 -5.54
CA GLY A 190 6.92 6.78 -6.96
C GLY A 190 5.59 7.16 -7.61
N ILE A 191 4.55 7.44 -6.83
CA ILE A 191 3.21 7.85 -7.31
C ILE A 191 2.80 9.25 -6.84
N GLY A 192 3.67 9.98 -6.16
CA GLY A 192 3.36 11.28 -5.55
C GLY A 192 2.91 12.35 -6.55
N ASP A 193 3.54 12.42 -7.74
CA ASP A 193 3.17 13.38 -8.78
C ASP A 193 1.71 13.23 -9.24
N SER A 194 1.14 12.03 -9.11
CA SER A 194 -0.23 11.70 -9.50
C SER A 194 -1.17 11.46 -8.33
N THR A 195 -0.72 11.69 -7.09
CA THR A 195 -1.52 11.54 -5.87
C THR A 195 -1.86 12.90 -5.28
N PHE A 196 -3.13 13.10 -4.94
CA PHE A 196 -3.65 14.37 -4.47
C PHE A 196 -4.48 14.21 -3.21
N ARG A 197 -4.33 15.15 -2.26
CA ARG A 197 -5.25 15.29 -1.14
C ARG A 197 -6.62 15.67 -1.70
N THR A 198 -7.63 14.88 -1.37
CA THR A 198 -8.97 14.96 -1.92
C THR A 198 -9.98 15.06 -0.80
N PHE A 199 -10.79 16.12 -0.80
CA PHE A 199 -11.89 16.25 0.14
C PHE A 199 -13.02 15.30 -0.23
N ALA A 200 -13.44 14.50 0.73
CA ALA A 200 -14.50 13.50 0.62
C ALA A 200 -15.49 13.64 1.78
N SER A 201 -16.52 12.80 1.80
CA SER A 201 -17.49 12.81 2.90
C SER A 201 -16.85 12.34 4.20
N GLY A 202 -17.01 13.10 5.26
CA GLY A 202 -16.65 12.69 6.63
C GLY A 202 -17.65 11.72 7.26
N GLY A 203 -18.68 11.33 6.52
CA GLY A 203 -19.73 10.42 6.96
C GLY A 203 -20.44 10.89 8.22
N SER A 204 -20.50 10.04 9.23
CA SER A 204 -21.12 10.36 10.52
C SER A 204 -20.17 11.05 11.52
N PHE A 205 -18.95 11.43 11.11
CA PHE A 205 -17.90 11.92 12.01
C PHE A 205 -17.64 13.41 11.87
N SER A 206 -17.58 13.92 10.62
CA SER A 206 -17.25 15.30 10.30
C SER A 206 -17.87 15.71 8.97
N LYS A 207 -17.88 17.02 8.64
CA LYS A 207 -18.35 17.51 7.34
C LYS A 207 -17.53 16.92 6.20
N PHE A 208 -16.21 16.86 6.35
CA PHE A 208 -15.27 16.32 5.39
C PHE A 208 -14.30 15.33 6.06
N SER A 209 -13.82 14.39 5.27
CA SER A 209 -12.61 13.61 5.49
C SER A 209 -11.62 13.95 4.38
N ASP A 210 -10.37 13.56 4.57
CA ASP A 210 -9.38 13.64 3.50
C ASP A 210 -9.05 12.24 2.98
N GLU A 211 -9.17 12.08 1.68
CA GLU A 211 -8.64 10.94 0.95
C GLU A 211 -7.37 11.33 0.22
N PHE A 212 -6.57 10.34 -0.13
CA PHE A 212 -5.44 10.48 -1.01
C PHE A 212 -5.75 9.66 -2.25
N GLN A 213 -6.01 10.37 -3.34
CA GLN A 213 -6.48 9.80 -4.60
C GLN A 213 -5.37 9.87 -5.64
N THR A 214 -4.99 8.72 -6.20
CA THR A 214 -4.02 8.62 -7.27
C THR A 214 -4.74 8.53 -8.62
N LEU A 215 -4.39 9.39 -9.58
CA LEU A 215 -4.95 9.33 -10.93
C LEU A 215 -4.66 7.98 -11.57
N CYS A 216 -5.72 7.23 -11.90
CA CYS A 216 -5.63 5.84 -12.33
C CYS A 216 -6.85 5.43 -13.16
N ASP A 217 -6.64 4.91 -14.37
CA ASP A 217 -7.74 4.51 -15.27
C ASP A 217 -8.57 3.34 -14.73
N ALA A 218 -7.94 2.46 -13.94
CA ALA A 218 -8.61 1.36 -13.25
C ALA A 218 -9.24 1.77 -11.91
N GLY A 219 -9.09 3.02 -11.48
CA GLY A 219 -9.71 3.57 -10.29
C GLY A 219 -11.24 3.58 -10.34
N GLU A 220 -11.87 3.69 -9.20
CA GLU A 220 -13.34 3.64 -9.07
C GLU A 220 -13.95 5.01 -8.85
N ASP A 221 -13.15 5.94 -8.32
CA ASP A 221 -13.61 7.26 -7.90
C ASP A 221 -13.47 8.28 -9.02
N ILE A 222 -14.37 9.23 -8.99
CA ILE A 222 -14.30 10.45 -9.81
C ILE A 222 -13.96 11.61 -8.88
N ILE A 223 -12.90 12.32 -9.22
CA ILE A 223 -12.46 13.51 -8.50
C ILE A 223 -12.40 14.72 -9.41
N TYR A 224 -12.57 15.91 -8.83
CA TYR A 224 -12.41 17.18 -9.50
C TYR A 224 -11.15 17.87 -8.97
N LEU A 225 -10.10 17.90 -9.79
CA LEU A 225 -8.73 18.26 -9.44
C LEU A 225 -8.39 19.68 -9.85
N ASP A 226 -7.93 20.50 -8.90
CA ASP A 226 -7.18 21.72 -9.15
C ASP A 226 -5.68 21.38 -9.17
N ARG A 227 -5.10 21.35 -10.36
CA ARG A 227 -3.68 20.95 -10.53
C ARG A 227 -2.71 21.98 -9.95
N GLU A 228 -3.05 23.26 -10.00
CA GLU A 228 -2.21 24.32 -9.47
C GLU A 228 -2.12 24.26 -7.94
N LYS A 229 -3.27 24.10 -7.30
CA LYS A 229 -3.36 23.97 -5.84
C LYS A 229 -3.00 22.56 -5.33
N ARG A 230 -2.92 21.56 -6.21
CA ARG A 230 -2.72 20.13 -5.88
C ARG A 230 -3.76 19.60 -4.89
N ILE A 231 -5.01 20.03 -5.05
CA ILE A 231 -6.16 19.64 -4.21
C ILE A 231 -7.28 19.13 -5.11
N ALA A 232 -8.01 18.14 -4.65
CA ALA A 232 -9.18 17.63 -5.35
C ALA A 232 -10.41 17.56 -4.45
N VAL A 233 -11.57 17.38 -5.07
CA VAL A 233 -12.86 17.14 -4.41
C VAL A 233 -13.45 15.86 -5.00
N ASN A 234 -13.86 14.92 -4.15
CA ASN A 234 -14.55 13.71 -4.57
C ASN A 234 -15.95 14.07 -5.11
N GLU A 235 -16.43 13.37 -6.14
CA GLU A 235 -17.73 13.61 -6.78
C GLU A 235 -18.88 13.59 -5.77
N GLU A 236 -18.80 12.78 -4.72
CA GLU A 236 -19.83 12.65 -3.68
C GLU A 236 -20.10 13.94 -2.88
N VAL A 237 -19.10 14.83 -2.76
CA VAL A 237 -19.21 16.12 -2.06
C VAL A 237 -19.01 17.32 -3.00
N TYR A 238 -19.04 17.09 -4.31
CA TYR A 238 -18.87 18.14 -5.31
C TYR A 238 -20.12 19.01 -5.44
N THR A 239 -20.20 20.08 -4.64
CA THR A 239 -21.27 21.07 -4.66
C THR A 239 -20.70 22.49 -4.71
N ASP A 240 -21.49 23.45 -5.17
CA ASP A 240 -21.06 24.87 -5.21
C ASP A 240 -20.73 25.40 -3.80
N GLU A 241 -21.44 24.93 -2.77
CA GLU A 241 -21.15 25.26 -1.35
C GLU A 241 -19.76 24.73 -0.94
N THR A 242 -19.49 23.44 -1.22
CA THR A 242 -18.19 22.80 -0.92
C THR A 242 -17.04 23.53 -1.61
N LEU A 243 -17.20 23.85 -2.89
CA LEU A 243 -16.16 24.58 -3.65
C LEU A 243 -15.89 25.96 -3.06
N LYS A 244 -16.94 26.66 -2.65
CA LYS A 244 -16.82 27.97 -1.98
C LYS A 244 -16.08 27.84 -0.64
N ASP A 245 -16.45 26.88 0.20
CA ASP A 245 -15.81 26.63 1.49
C ASP A 245 -14.31 26.31 1.35
N LEU A 246 -13.94 25.59 0.29
CA LEU A 246 -12.57 25.21 -0.01
C LEU A 246 -11.80 26.26 -0.84
N GLY A 247 -12.46 27.36 -1.25
CA GLY A 247 -11.88 28.41 -2.08
C GLY A 247 -11.47 27.93 -3.47
N LEU A 248 -12.21 26.96 -4.04
CA LEU A 248 -11.94 26.37 -5.37
C LEU A 248 -12.85 27.01 -6.42
N ASP A 249 -12.27 27.31 -7.60
CA ASP A 249 -13.05 27.79 -8.76
C ASP A 249 -13.35 26.61 -9.69
N LYS A 250 -14.62 26.40 -9.96
CA LYS A 250 -15.13 25.33 -10.86
C LYS A 250 -14.47 25.31 -12.22
N LYS A 251 -14.03 26.48 -12.72
CA LYS A 251 -13.38 26.61 -14.04
C LYS A 251 -11.97 26.01 -14.09
N ASN A 252 -11.33 25.89 -12.92
CA ASN A 252 -9.96 25.35 -12.81
C ASN A 252 -9.95 23.86 -12.48
N LEU A 253 -11.14 23.24 -12.35
CA LEU A 253 -11.28 21.85 -11.93
C LEU A 253 -11.36 20.92 -13.15
N GLU A 254 -10.46 19.95 -13.19
CA GLU A 254 -10.43 18.86 -14.15
C GLU A 254 -11.13 17.62 -13.56
N LYS A 255 -12.09 17.05 -14.30
CA LYS A 255 -12.72 15.77 -13.91
C LYS A 255 -11.76 14.63 -14.24
N CYS A 256 -11.32 13.90 -13.22
CA CYS A 256 -10.36 12.81 -13.33
C CYS A 256 -10.90 11.53 -12.69
N LYS A 257 -10.42 10.39 -13.21
CA LYS A 257 -10.62 9.08 -12.60
C LYS A 257 -9.45 8.76 -11.69
N ALA A 258 -9.72 8.23 -10.49
CA ALA A 258 -8.71 8.01 -9.48
C ALA A 258 -8.99 6.76 -8.62
N ALA A 259 -7.96 6.33 -7.90
CA ALA A 259 -8.02 5.27 -6.90
C ALA A 259 -7.60 5.80 -5.54
N GLU A 260 -8.43 5.57 -4.52
CA GLU A 260 -8.12 5.90 -3.13
C GLU A 260 -6.97 5.01 -2.62
N VAL A 261 -5.83 5.61 -2.27
CA VAL A 261 -4.65 4.92 -1.73
C VAL A 261 -4.46 5.12 -0.23
N GLY A 262 -5.15 6.09 0.35
CA GLY A 262 -5.16 6.36 1.78
C GLY A 262 -6.31 7.28 2.15
N ASN A 263 -6.68 7.28 3.44
CA ASN A 263 -7.67 8.17 3.99
C ASN A 263 -7.35 8.57 5.42
N ILE A 264 -7.87 9.71 5.85
CA ILE A 264 -7.77 10.20 7.21
C ILE A 264 -9.11 10.79 7.67
N PHE A 265 -9.53 10.41 8.88
CA PHE A 265 -10.82 10.78 9.46
C PHE A 265 -10.66 11.39 10.84
N THR A 266 -11.42 12.43 11.10
CA THR A 266 -11.69 12.91 12.46
C THR A 266 -12.83 12.07 13.03
N LEU A 267 -12.53 11.18 13.99
CA LEU A 267 -13.53 10.36 14.67
C LEU A 267 -14.24 11.08 15.81
N GLY A 268 -13.63 12.15 16.32
CA GLY A 268 -14.15 12.91 17.44
C GLY A 268 -14.25 12.07 18.72
N TYR A 269 -15.39 12.14 19.38
CA TYR A 269 -15.67 11.41 20.61
C TYR A 269 -16.50 10.12 20.41
N LYS A 270 -16.88 9.77 19.19
CA LYS A 270 -17.81 8.68 18.89
C LYS A 270 -17.47 7.37 19.61
N TYR A 271 -16.21 6.92 19.50
CA TYR A 271 -15.80 5.64 20.11
C TYR A 271 -15.46 5.78 21.57
N SER A 272 -14.91 6.91 22.01
CA SER A 272 -14.67 7.18 23.42
C SER A 272 -15.97 7.34 24.21
N ASP A 273 -17.03 7.85 23.59
CA ASP A 273 -18.38 7.88 24.19
C ASP A 273 -18.97 6.47 24.29
N ALA A 274 -18.97 5.72 23.16
CA ALA A 274 -19.58 4.41 23.08
C ALA A 274 -18.91 3.37 24.01
N LEU A 275 -17.59 3.46 24.19
CA LEU A 275 -16.78 2.49 24.96
C LEU A 275 -16.28 3.06 26.29
N ASP A 276 -16.69 4.29 26.66
CA ASP A 276 -16.32 4.98 27.88
C ASP A 276 -14.80 5.11 28.09
N LEU A 277 -14.08 5.52 27.04
CA LEU A 277 -12.66 5.87 27.12
C LEU A 277 -12.50 7.32 27.61
N CYS A 278 -11.96 7.49 28.82
CA CYS A 278 -11.80 8.77 29.48
C CYS A 278 -10.43 8.92 30.11
N PHE A 279 -10.04 10.16 30.38
CA PHE A 279 -8.88 10.54 31.18
C PHE A 279 -9.27 11.62 32.20
N ASN A 280 -8.45 11.82 33.23
CA ASN A 280 -8.58 12.93 34.16
C ASN A 280 -7.70 14.09 33.66
N ASP A 281 -8.29 15.29 33.51
CA ASP A 281 -7.57 16.51 33.16
C ASP A 281 -6.71 17.04 34.34
N GLU A 282 -6.10 18.21 34.17
CA GLU A 282 -5.23 18.82 35.17
C GLU A 282 -5.96 19.19 36.46
N ASP A 283 -7.27 19.47 36.38
CA ASP A 283 -8.15 19.76 37.52
C ASP A 283 -8.78 18.51 38.13
N GLY A 284 -8.44 17.30 37.64
CA GLY A 284 -9.00 16.02 38.08
C GLY A 284 -10.40 15.74 37.51
N LYS A 285 -10.90 16.53 36.55
CA LYS A 285 -12.19 16.31 35.91
C LYS A 285 -12.07 15.22 34.83
N ARG A 286 -13.06 14.36 34.77
CA ARG A 286 -13.14 13.30 33.76
C ARG A 286 -13.53 13.89 32.40
N GLN A 287 -12.69 13.61 31.40
CA GLN A 287 -12.84 14.05 30.02
C GLN A 287 -12.84 12.87 29.06
N LYS A 288 -13.53 12.99 27.94
CA LYS A 288 -13.48 12.01 26.85
C LYS A 288 -12.24 12.22 25.97
N VAL A 289 -11.69 11.14 25.44
CA VAL A 289 -10.56 11.19 24.51
C VAL A 289 -11.04 11.55 23.11
N PHE A 290 -10.39 12.51 22.48
CA PHE A 290 -10.65 12.86 21.07
C PHE A 290 -9.83 11.99 20.15
N MET A 291 -10.46 11.37 19.12
CA MET A 291 -9.84 10.34 18.29
C MET A 291 -9.80 10.73 16.81
N GLY A 292 -8.79 10.19 16.12
CA GLY A 292 -8.66 10.20 14.67
C GLY A 292 -8.24 8.83 14.14
N SER A 293 -8.50 8.57 12.85
CA SER A 293 -8.16 7.34 12.15
C SER A 293 -7.48 7.66 10.82
N TYR A 294 -6.42 6.93 10.48
CA TYR A 294 -5.53 7.22 9.35
C TYR A 294 -5.13 5.92 8.65
N GLY A 295 -5.72 5.64 7.49
CA GLY A 295 -5.57 4.38 6.77
C GLY A 295 -4.70 4.50 5.50
N ILE A 296 -3.87 3.50 5.25
CA ILE A 296 -3.26 3.20 3.95
C ILE A 296 -3.39 1.71 3.70
N GLY A 297 -3.83 1.31 2.51
CA GLY A 297 -3.85 -0.10 2.09
C GLY A 297 -2.59 -0.46 1.31
N PRO A 298 -1.51 -1.03 1.91
CA PRO A 298 -0.26 -1.35 1.20
C PRO A 298 -0.47 -2.25 -0.02
N SER A 299 -1.37 -3.22 0.08
CA SER A 299 -1.75 -4.10 -1.03
C SER A 299 -2.44 -3.34 -2.16
N ARG A 300 -3.36 -2.41 -1.85
CA ARG A 300 -3.99 -1.53 -2.84
C ARG A 300 -2.96 -0.60 -3.49
N VAL A 301 -2.08 -0.01 -2.71
CA VAL A 301 -0.97 0.84 -3.20
C VAL A 301 -0.09 0.07 -4.18
N MET A 302 0.28 -1.18 -3.87
CA MET A 302 1.03 -2.06 -4.79
C MET A 302 0.28 -2.25 -6.12
N GLY A 303 -1.04 -2.46 -6.07
CA GLY A 303 -1.90 -2.58 -7.25
C GLY A 303 -1.93 -1.29 -8.08
N VAL A 304 -2.05 -0.13 -7.43
CA VAL A 304 -2.06 1.20 -8.10
C VAL A 304 -0.70 1.49 -8.74
N ILE A 305 0.41 1.19 -8.07
CA ILE A 305 1.75 1.33 -8.63
C ILE A 305 1.89 0.45 -9.89
N ALA A 306 1.50 -0.82 -9.82
CA ALA A 306 1.54 -1.74 -10.95
C ALA A 306 0.66 -1.28 -12.12
N GLU A 307 -0.49 -0.66 -11.85
CA GLU A 307 -1.38 -0.10 -12.88
C GLU A 307 -0.77 1.13 -13.54
N LYS A 308 -0.23 2.04 -12.72
CA LYS A 308 0.27 3.35 -13.14
C LYS A 308 1.64 3.27 -13.79
N LEU A 309 2.53 2.46 -13.20
CA LEU A 309 3.92 2.33 -13.60
C LEU A 309 4.13 1.00 -14.35
N SER A 310 3.57 0.93 -15.55
CA SER A 310 3.71 -0.21 -16.46
C SER A 310 3.60 0.28 -17.92
N ASP A 311 4.19 -0.48 -18.82
CA ASP A 311 4.07 -0.29 -20.26
C ASP A 311 3.52 -1.54 -20.96
N ASP A 312 3.61 -1.63 -22.28
CA ASP A 312 3.11 -2.78 -23.04
C ASP A 312 3.95 -4.07 -22.85
N LYS A 313 5.13 -3.94 -22.22
CA LYS A 313 6.03 -5.07 -21.97
C LYS A 313 5.84 -5.67 -20.58
N GLY A 314 5.47 -4.84 -19.58
CA GLY A 314 5.30 -5.29 -18.21
C GLY A 314 5.36 -4.17 -17.18
N LEU A 315 5.69 -4.56 -15.96
CA LEU A 315 5.81 -3.68 -14.80
C LEU A 315 7.06 -2.78 -14.87
N ILE A 316 7.02 -1.66 -14.14
CA ILE A 316 8.15 -0.75 -13.95
C ILE A 316 8.18 -0.38 -12.46
N TRP A 317 8.93 -1.12 -11.67
CA TRP A 317 9.02 -0.84 -10.24
C TRP A 317 9.94 0.35 -9.95
N PRO A 318 9.53 1.29 -9.07
CA PRO A 318 10.45 2.24 -8.45
C PRO A 318 11.56 1.48 -7.70
N GLU A 319 12.79 1.99 -7.75
CA GLU A 319 13.95 1.32 -7.16
C GLU A 319 13.77 1.00 -5.66
N GLU A 320 13.16 1.91 -4.91
CA GLU A 320 12.98 1.80 -3.46
C GLU A 320 12.11 0.59 -3.06
N ILE A 321 11.15 0.21 -3.92
CA ILE A 321 10.18 -0.86 -3.63
C ILE A 321 10.31 -2.06 -4.55
N ALA A 322 11.22 -2.03 -5.51
CA ALA A 322 11.47 -3.16 -6.40
C ALA A 322 11.90 -4.39 -5.59
N PRO A 323 11.39 -5.60 -5.89
CA PRO A 323 11.75 -6.80 -5.14
C PRO A 323 13.25 -7.11 -5.18
N TYR A 324 13.92 -6.75 -6.27
CA TYR A 324 15.37 -6.78 -6.49
C TYR A 324 15.80 -5.53 -7.24
N LYS A 325 17.06 -5.11 -7.11
CA LYS A 325 17.63 -4.00 -7.88
C LYS A 325 18.01 -4.43 -9.29
N TYR A 326 18.54 -5.67 -9.40
CA TYR A 326 19.09 -6.22 -10.64
C TYR A 326 18.44 -7.53 -11.02
N TYR A 327 18.09 -7.65 -12.31
CA TYR A 327 17.78 -8.91 -12.98
C TYR A 327 19.01 -9.34 -13.79
N LEU A 328 19.72 -10.36 -13.31
CA LEU A 328 21.02 -10.76 -13.86
C LEU A 328 20.90 -11.98 -14.76
N ILE A 329 21.48 -11.92 -15.94
CA ILE A 329 21.46 -12.99 -16.94
C ILE A 329 22.91 -13.30 -17.35
N GLY A 330 23.29 -14.58 -17.26
CA GLY A 330 24.50 -15.12 -17.87
C GLY A 330 24.22 -15.70 -19.24
N ILE A 331 25.10 -15.45 -20.23
CA ILE A 331 25.03 -15.99 -21.60
C ILE A 331 26.40 -16.55 -21.98
N GLY A 332 26.46 -17.82 -22.42
CA GLY A 332 27.68 -18.56 -22.65
C GLY A 332 28.23 -19.18 -21.37
N GLU A 333 29.26 -19.99 -21.47
CA GLU A 333 29.77 -20.75 -20.33
C GLU A 333 30.42 -19.85 -19.27
N GLU A 334 31.32 -18.97 -19.69
CA GLU A 334 31.96 -18.01 -18.77
C GLU A 334 30.99 -16.95 -18.26
N GLY A 335 30.04 -16.51 -19.12
CA GLY A 335 28.99 -15.57 -18.73
C GLY A 335 28.07 -16.12 -17.63
N ILE A 336 27.65 -17.37 -17.70
CA ILE A 336 26.84 -18.04 -16.69
C ILE A 336 27.61 -18.17 -15.38
N LYS A 337 28.88 -18.60 -15.43
CA LYS A 337 29.72 -18.73 -14.25
C LYS A 337 29.92 -17.37 -13.54
N LYS A 338 30.24 -16.34 -14.33
CA LYS A 338 30.45 -14.99 -13.79
C LYS A 338 29.17 -14.39 -13.21
N ALA A 339 28.02 -14.62 -13.84
CA ALA A 339 26.72 -14.17 -13.30
C ALA A 339 26.40 -14.84 -11.96
N ALA A 340 26.73 -16.10 -11.78
CA ALA A 340 26.58 -16.79 -10.50
C ALA A 340 27.49 -16.20 -9.41
N GLU A 341 28.77 -15.90 -9.72
CA GLU A 341 29.70 -15.23 -8.80
C GLU A 341 29.16 -13.85 -8.36
N LEU A 342 28.68 -13.02 -9.31
CA LEU A 342 28.13 -11.70 -9.03
C LEU A 342 26.84 -11.78 -8.19
N HIS A 343 25.98 -12.75 -8.46
CA HIS A 343 24.80 -12.98 -7.62
C HIS A 343 25.19 -13.35 -6.18
N ASP A 344 26.17 -14.22 -6.00
CA ASP A 344 26.57 -14.68 -4.66
C ASP A 344 27.23 -13.55 -3.82
N MET A 345 27.69 -12.46 -4.45
CA MET A 345 28.18 -11.26 -3.77
C MET A 345 27.03 -10.41 -3.18
N ALA A 346 25.86 -10.36 -3.82
CA ALA A 346 24.70 -9.57 -3.42
C ALA A 346 23.36 -10.30 -3.62
N PRO A 347 23.13 -11.44 -2.94
CA PRO A 347 21.98 -12.29 -3.18
C PRO A 347 20.63 -11.63 -2.84
N GLU A 348 20.65 -10.58 -1.99
CA GLU A 348 19.45 -9.84 -1.63
C GLU A 348 19.07 -8.77 -2.67
N ASP A 349 20.00 -8.30 -3.47
CA ASP A 349 19.77 -7.27 -4.49
C ASP A 349 19.63 -7.84 -5.90
N VAL A 350 20.04 -9.09 -6.11
CA VAL A 350 20.11 -9.73 -7.44
C VAL A 350 19.13 -10.88 -7.58
N LEU A 351 18.27 -10.78 -8.60
CA LEU A 351 17.49 -11.89 -9.13
C LEU A 351 18.27 -12.52 -10.31
N LEU A 352 18.83 -13.70 -10.10
CA LEU A 352 19.59 -14.40 -11.15
C LEU A 352 18.69 -15.29 -11.99
N ASP A 353 18.68 -15.09 -13.30
CA ASP A 353 18.06 -16.01 -14.24
C ASP A 353 19.06 -17.08 -14.71
N ASP A 354 19.17 -18.10 -13.91
CA ASP A 354 20.04 -19.28 -14.09
C ASP A 354 19.32 -20.46 -14.75
N ARG A 355 18.14 -20.22 -15.38
CA ARG A 355 17.37 -21.29 -16.05
C ARG A 355 18.11 -21.78 -17.32
N GLU A 356 18.54 -23.03 -17.32
CA GLU A 356 19.28 -23.65 -18.44
C GLU A 356 18.41 -23.81 -19.70
N ASN A 357 17.12 -24.15 -19.51
CA ASN A 357 16.21 -24.45 -20.62
C ASN A 357 15.53 -23.22 -21.22
N ALA A 358 15.70 -22.00 -20.62
CA ALA A 358 15.11 -20.78 -21.12
C ALA A 358 16.01 -20.12 -22.18
N ARG A 359 15.41 -19.78 -23.33
CA ARG A 359 16.14 -19.05 -24.40
C ARG A 359 16.42 -17.61 -23.95
N THR A 360 17.49 -17.02 -24.47
CA THR A 360 17.87 -15.61 -24.14
C THR A 360 16.71 -14.62 -24.35
N GLY A 361 15.96 -14.76 -25.46
CA GLY A 361 14.79 -13.91 -25.72
C GLY A 361 13.67 -14.07 -24.68
N GLU A 362 13.47 -15.26 -24.14
CA GLU A 362 12.52 -15.52 -23.04
C GLU A 362 12.99 -14.85 -21.74
N LYS A 363 14.27 -15.00 -21.37
CA LYS A 363 14.85 -14.34 -20.20
C LYS A 363 14.71 -12.81 -20.29
N PHE A 364 14.89 -12.24 -21.47
CA PHE A 364 14.71 -10.80 -21.70
C PHE A 364 13.25 -10.37 -21.57
N ALA A 365 12.32 -11.16 -22.11
CA ALA A 365 10.89 -10.89 -22.00
C ALA A 365 10.41 -10.99 -20.54
N ASP A 366 10.90 -11.94 -19.78
CA ASP A 366 10.60 -12.09 -18.36
C ASP A 366 11.16 -10.94 -17.51
N ALA A 367 12.37 -10.46 -17.80
CA ALA A 367 12.95 -9.28 -17.17
C ALA A 367 12.08 -8.04 -17.39
N GLU A 368 11.58 -7.80 -18.61
CA GLU A 368 10.68 -6.70 -18.92
C GLU A 368 9.32 -6.88 -18.21
N LEU A 369 8.76 -8.10 -18.21
CA LEU A 369 7.47 -8.39 -17.57
C LEU A 369 7.53 -8.21 -16.06
N MET A 370 8.58 -8.71 -15.39
CA MET A 370 8.77 -8.58 -13.95
C MET A 370 9.05 -7.15 -13.50
N GLY A 371 9.59 -6.32 -14.39
CA GLY A 371 9.77 -4.89 -14.11
C GLY A 371 10.88 -4.55 -13.13
N ILE A 372 11.89 -5.41 -12.97
CA ILE A 372 13.07 -5.14 -12.15
C ILE A 372 13.82 -3.93 -12.73
N PRO A 373 14.24 -2.94 -11.92
CA PRO A 373 14.76 -1.65 -12.40
C PRO A 373 15.92 -1.75 -13.37
N VAL A 374 16.84 -2.67 -13.15
CA VAL A 374 18.02 -2.85 -14.00
C VAL A 374 18.16 -4.30 -14.45
N ARG A 375 18.14 -4.54 -15.77
CA ARG A 375 18.58 -5.81 -16.34
C ARG A 375 20.08 -5.75 -16.61
N ALA A 376 20.85 -6.68 -16.04
CA ALA A 376 22.28 -6.85 -16.28
C ALA A 376 22.52 -8.13 -17.07
N VAL A 377 23.38 -8.05 -18.10
CA VAL A 377 23.74 -9.21 -18.95
C VAL A 377 25.25 -9.36 -18.96
N VAL A 378 25.70 -10.54 -18.56
CA VAL A 378 27.09 -10.97 -18.61
C VAL A 378 27.19 -12.07 -19.67
N SER A 379 27.93 -11.82 -20.75
CA SER A 379 28.12 -12.79 -21.83
C SER A 379 29.62 -13.02 -22.07
N ASP A 380 29.96 -14.15 -22.67
CA ASP A 380 31.35 -14.43 -23.04
C ASP A 380 31.96 -13.27 -23.86
N LYS A 381 31.14 -12.65 -24.74
CA LYS A 381 31.56 -11.52 -25.55
C LYS A 381 31.85 -10.24 -24.69
N THR A 382 30.95 -9.90 -23.77
CA THR A 382 31.14 -8.70 -22.92
C THR A 382 32.25 -8.93 -21.90
N LEU A 383 32.45 -10.17 -21.44
CA LEU A 383 33.53 -10.50 -20.53
C LEU A 383 34.91 -10.43 -21.19
N ALA A 384 35.02 -10.75 -22.48
CA ALA A 384 36.28 -10.58 -23.21
C ALA A 384 36.75 -9.10 -23.19
N ASP A 385 35.83 -8.16 -23.13
CA ASP A 385 36.09 -6.72 -23.00
C ASP A 385 36.09 -6.23 -21.54
N GLY A 386 35.94 -7.12 -20.54
CA GLY A 386 35.86 -6.79 -19.13
C GLY A 386 34.59 -5.99 -18.75
N LYS A 387 33.46 -6.20 -19.47
CA LYS A 387 32.26 -5.39 -19.37
C LYS A 387 30.99 -6.20 -19.02
N VAL A 388 29.99 -5.49 -18.53
CA VAL A 388 28.61 -5.93 -18.29
C VAL A 388 27.66 -4.97 -19.03
N GLU A 389 26.70 -5.51 -19.79
CA GLU A 389 25.62 -4.72 -20.36
C GLU A 389 24.54 -4.52 -19.31
N ILE A 390 24.15 -3.26 -19.05
CA ILE A 390 23.00 -2.93 -18.23
C ILE A 390 21.95 -2.23 -19.07
N LYS A 391 20.68 -2.50 -18.77
CA LYS A 391 19.53 -1.80 -19.33
C LYS A 391 18.61 -1.34 -18.23
N GLU A 392 18.36 -0.05 -18.17
CA GLU A 392 17.38 0.54 -17.27
C GLU A 392 15.95 0.26 -17.76
N ARG A 393 15.10 -0.31 -16.88
CA ARG A 393 13.73 -0.70 -17.24
C ARG A 393 12.84 0.51 -17.57
N LYS A 394 12.98 1.59 -16.81
CA LYS A 394 12.14 2.80 -16.91
C LYS A 394 12.44 3.59 -18.20
N THR A 395 13.71 3.80 -18.53
CA THR A 395 14.15 4.63 -19.67
C THR A 395 14.39 3.82 -20.94
N GLY A 396 14.65 2.52 -20.79
CA GLY A 396 15.10 1.67 -21.87
C GLY A 396 16.56 1.89 -22.27
N GLU A 397 17.29 2.77 -21.58
CA GLU A 397 18.68 3.11 -21.88
C GLU A 397 19.58 1.90 -21.60
N THR A 398 20.48 1.64 -22.54
CA THR A 398 21.48 0.55 -22.45
C THR A 398 22.87 1.13 -22.36
N LYS A 399 23.67 0.65 -21.41
CA LYS A 399 25.06 1.07 -21.16
C LYS A 399 25.95 -0.15 -20.96
N LEU A 400 27.22 0.02 -21.26
CA LEU A 400 28.26 -0.96 -20.92
C LEU A 400 29.05 -0.38 -19.72
N LEU A 401 29.04 -1.09 -18.60
CA LEU A 401 29.88 -0.81 -17.42
C LEU A 401 31.06 -1.77 -17.42
N THR A 402 32.17 -1.35 -16.80
CA THR A 402 33.25 -2.30 -16.47
C THR A 402 32.75 -3.26 -15.37
N LEU A 403 33.37 -4.43 -15.26
CA LEU A 403 33.04 -5.37 -14.18
C LEU A 403 33.25 -4.75 -12.79
N ASP A 404 34.29 -3.95 -12.62
CA ASP A 404 34.59 -3.27 -11.35
C ASP A 404 33.52 -2.23 -11.00
N GLU A 405 33.08 -1.41 -11.99
CA GLU A 405 31.98 -0.46 -11.80
C GLU A 405 30.67 -1.15 -11.43
N PHE A 406 30.36 -2.29 -12.08
CA PHE A 406 29.14 -3.05 -11.74
C PHE A 406 29.24 -3.69 -10.36
N THR A 407 30.39 -4.33 -10.06
CA THR A 407 30.63 -4.95 -8.75
C THR A 407 30.55 -3.94 -7.61
N SER A 408 31.08 -2.72 -7.79
CA SER A 408 30.97 -1.65 -6.78
C SER A 408 29.53 -1.20 -6.53
N LYS A 409 28.59 -1.45 -7.44
CA LYS A 409 27.16 -1.14 -7.26
C LYS A 409 26.39 -2.28 -6.57
N LEU A 410 26.98 -3.47 -6.47
CA LEU A 410 26.41 -4.62 -5.75
C LEU A 410 26.75 -4.57 -4.25
N SER A 411 27.81 -3.86 -3.87
CA SER A 411 28.23 -3.62 -2.50
C SER A 411 27.53 -2.39 -1.92
#